data_d6d738d76ab6262a55bcf8eae1fb5d93
#
_entry.id   d6d738d76ab6262a55bcf8eae1fb5d93
#
_cell.length_a   1.000
_cell.length_b   1.000
_cell.length_c   1.000
_cell.angle_alpha   90.00
_cell.angle_beta   90.00
_cell.angle_gamma   90.00
#
_symmetry.space_group_name_H-M   'P 1'
#
loop_
_entity.id
_entity.type
_entity.pdbx_description
1 polymer ?
#
loop_
_entity_poly.entity_id
_entity_poly.type
_entity_poly.pdbx_seq_one_letter_code
_entity_poly.pdbx_strand_id
1 'polypeptide(L)'
;IIMTDADVDGAHICTLMLTFFFRYYPKLIEEGHIYIAQPPLYGIKKGSNTIKFLKDDNELDEFLLQRLSEGVSVATSDGKTYRGSELIALLKSIDELEKSVKEAENSAISRELFLSFLRFDEDLTPDMAETGLSEKFRVWMKEQGYAARLEVESQEDDERAFLIFENKSGHRTRLAVEFFHSRMYRQARQVWTSLQKACSTFPVTLSSSESSREVKDYFDLRESAYAEAR
;
A
#
# COMPACT_ATOMS: atom_id res chain seq x y z
N ILE A 1 -21.13 18.38 -25.57
CA ILE A 1 -20.32 17.29 -24.99
C ILE A 1 -18.87 17.74 -25.01
N ILE A 2 -18.21 17.78 -23.83
CA ILE A 2 -16.78 18.07 -23.71
C ILE A 2 -16.05 16.73 -23.78
N MET A 3 -15.13 16.60 -24.75
CA MET A 3 -14.30 15.42 -24.94
C MET A 3 -12.84 15.85 -24.91
N THR A 4 -12.13 15.39 -23.92
CA THR A 4 -10.69 15.63 -23.75
C THR A 4 -9.99 14.31 -23.50
N ASP A 5 -8.67 14.28 -23.67
CA ASP A 5 -7.87 13.09 -23.35
C ASP A 5 -7.87 12.80 -21.85
N ALA A 6 -7.59 11.55 -21.47
CA ALA A 6 -7.57 11.10 -20.09
C ALA A 6 -6.26 11.42 -19.35
N ASP A 7 -5.59 12.50 -19.71
CA ASP A 7 -4.34 12.98 -19.11
C ASP A 7 -4.52 14.29 -18.34
N VAL A 8 -3.45 14.80 -17.75
CA VAL A 8 -3.46 16.05 -16.95
C VAL A 8 -3.84 17.25 -17.81
N ASP A 9 -3.36 17.32 -19.05
CA ASP A 9 -3.62 18.43 -19.96
C ASP A 9 -5.11 18.42 -20.40
N GLY A 10 -5.67 17.24 -20.67
CA GLY A 10 -7.09 17.08 -20.96
C GLY A 10 -7.98 17.50 -19.78
N ALA A 11 -7.60 17.19 -18.55
CA ALA A 11 -8.30 17.64 -17.35
C ALA A 11 -8.26 19.17 -17.20
N HIS A 12 -7.13 19.83 -17.52
CA HIS A 12 -7.01 21.30 -17.56
C HIS A 12 -7.92 21.92 -18.61
N ILE A 13 -7.94 21.37 -19.81
CA ILE A 13 -8.82 21.85 -20.90
C ILE A 13 -10.29 21.72 -20.47
N CYS A 14 -10.68 20.58 -19.90
CA CYS A 14 -12.03 20.36 -19.39
C CYS A 14 -12.42 21.41 -18.35
N THR A 15 -11.56 21.68 -17.39
CA THR A 15 -11.77 22.70 -16.33
C THR A 15 -11.93 24.11 -16.93
N LEU A 16 -11.11 24.48 -17.90
CA LEU A 16 -11.21 25.79 -18.59
C LEU A 16 -12.53 25.91 -19.36
N MET A 17 -12.95 24.86 -20.06
CA MET A 17 -14.22 24.84 -20.77
C MET A 17 -15.41 24.94 -19.82
N LEU A 18 -15.40 24.22 -18.71
CA LEU A 18 -16.44 24.31 -17.68
C LEU A 18 -16.49 25.71 -17.06
N THR A 19 -15.33 26.32 -16.79
CA THR A 19 -15.24 27.69 -16.27
C THR A 19 -15.82 28.70 -17.27
N PHE A 20 -15.55 28.50 -18.57
CA PHE A 20 -16.13 29.33 -19.64
C PHE A 20 -17.64 29.22 -19.66
N PHE A 21 -18.21 28.02 -19.68
CA PHE A 21 -19.66 27.83 -19.68
C PHE A 21 -20.31 28.37 -18.40
N PHE A 22 -19.69 28.17 -17.25
CA PHE A 22 -20.19 28.69 -15.98
C PHE A 22 -20.27 30.22 -15.97
N ARG A 23 -19.28 30.91 -16.54
CA ARG A 23 -19.25 32.39 -16.57
C ARG A 23 -20.18 33.00 -17.60
N TYR A 24 -20.23 32.43 -18.77
CA TYR A 24 -20.91 33.05 -19.92
C TYR A 24 -22.24 32.41 -20.27
N TYR A 25 -22.49 31.16 -19.91
CA TYR A 25 -23.68 30.39 -20.26
C TYR A 25 -24.21 29.54 -19.09
N PRO A 26 -24.45 30.12 -17.89
CA PRO A 26 -24.82 29.35 -16.71
C PRO A 26 -26.09 28.53 -16.91
N LYS A 27 -27.04 28.99 -17.70
CA LYS A 27 -28.28 28.25 -18.00
C LYS A 27 -28.04 26.89 -18.65
N LEU A 28 -26.97 26.73 -19.45
CA LEU A 28 -26.64 25.43 -20.05
C LEU A 28 -26.22 24.39 -18.99
N ILE A 29 -25.66 24.86 -17.88
CA ILE A 29 -25.29 23.99 -16.75
C ILE A 29 -26.54 23.71 -15.90
N GLU A 30 -27.31 24.75 -15.54
CA GLU A 30 -28.51 24.63 -14.72
C GLU A 30 -29.58 23.74 -15.36
N GLU A 31 -29.73 23.79 -16.68
CA GLU A 31 -30.66 22.98 -17.45
C GLU A 31 -30.08 21.59 -17.82
N GLY A 32 -28.86 21.26 -17.43
CA GLY A 32 -28.25 19.94 -17.61
C GLY A 32 -27.87 19.62 -19.08
N HIS A 33 -27.52 20.64 -19.88
CA HIS A 33 -27.16 20.47 -21.29
C HIS A 33 -25.68 20.21 -21.55
N ILE A 34 -24.83 20.24 -20.48
CA ILE A 34 -23.41 19.98 -20.62
C ILE A 34 -23.07 18.57 -20.14
N TYR A 35 -22.42 17.83 -21.01
CA TYR A 35 -21.97 16.46 -20.78
C TYR A 35 -20.44 16.41 -20.89
N ILE A 36 -19.81 15.63 -20.01
CA ILE A 36 -18.37 15.36 -20.04
C ILE A 36 -18.19 13.90 -20.43
N ALA A 37 -17.46 13.67 -21.53
CA ALA A 37 -17.06 12.32 -21.89
C ALA A 37 -15.95 11.84 -20.95
N GLN A 38 -16.05 10.62 -20.46
CA GLN A 38 -15.04 9.98 -19.65
C GLN A 38 -14.34 8.93 -20.54
N PRO A 39 -13.18 9.25 -21.12
CA PRO A 39 -12.42 8.26 -21.88
C PRO A 39 -11.84 7.20 -20.93
N PRO A 40 -11.70 5.94 -21.39
CA PRO A 40 -11.04 4.91 -20.60
C PRO A 40 -9.55 5.20 -20.45
N LEU A 41 -8.99 4.94 -19.27
CA LEU A 41 -7.56 5.11 -19.01
C LEU A 41 -6.70 4.02 -19.67
N TYR A 42 -7.26 2.80 -19.80
CA TYR A 42 -6.50 1.64 -20.29
C TYR A 42 -7.21 0.93 -21.45
N GLY A 43 -6.41 0.47 -22.40
CA GLY A 43 -6.84 -0.43 -23.46
C GLY A 43 -6.05 -1.73 -23.41
N ILE A 44 -6.73 -2.85 -23.11
CA ILE A 44 -6.12 -4.18 -23.13
C ILE A 44 -6.03 -4.66 -24.57
N LYS A 45 -4.85 -5.01 -25.01
CA LYS A 45 -4.60 -5.50 -26.39
C LYS A 45 -4.21 -6.97 -26.39
N LYS A 46 -4.67 -7.70 -27.40
CA LYS A 46 -4.17 -9.02 -27.74
C LYS A 46 -3.66 -8.96 -29.18
N GLY A 47 -2.34 -8.94 -29.34
CA GLY A 47 -1.70 -8.60 -30.61
C GLY A 47 -2.01 -7.15 -31.02
N SER A 48 -2.52 -6.94 -32.24
CA SER A 48 -2.90 -5.60 -32.73
C SER A 48 -4.32 -5.14 -32.35
N ASN A 49 -5.15 -6.03 -31.79
CA ASN A 49 -6.55 -5.72 -31.49
C ASN A 49 -6.75 -5.35 -30.03
N THR A 50 -7.46 -4.23 -29.78
CA THR A 50 -7.94 -3.90 -28.44
C THR A 50 -9.15 -4.78 -28.12
N ILE A 51 -9.05 -5.57 -27.06
CA ILE A 51 -10.08 -6.52 -26.63
C ILE A 51 -10.96 -5.99 -25.49
N LYS A 52 -10.46 -5.05 -24.70
CA LYS A 52 -11.19 -4.46 -23.57
C LYS A 52 -10.67 -3.07 -23.27
N PHE A 53 -11.57 -2.16 -22.92
CA PHE A 53 -11.24 -0.86 -22.33
C PHE A 53 -11.57 -0.89 -20.83
N LEU A 54 -10.73 -0.26 -20.02
CA LEU A 54 -10.89 -0.15 -18.58
C LEU A 54 -10.89 1.33 -18.21
N LYS A 55 -11.80 1.73 -17.32
CA LYS A 55 -12.06 3.12 -17.01
C LYS A 55 -11.01 3.73 -16.11
N ASP A 56 -10.56 2.95 -15.12
CA ASP A 56 -9.71 3.40 -14.02
C ASP A 56 -8.77 2.29 -13.53
N ASP A 57 -7.94 2.65 -12.56
CA ASP A 57 -7.00 1.72 -11.92
C ASP A 57 -7.70 0.55 -11.23
N ASN A 58 -8.91 0.76 -10.67
CA ASN A 58 -9.64 -0.31 -10.00
C ASN A 58 -10.06 -1.41 -10.99
N GLU A 59 -10.59 -1.01 -12.16
CA GLU A 59 -10.94 -1.97 -13.22
C GLU A 59 -9.69 -2.70 -13.75
N LEU A 60 -8.53 -2.02 -13.78
CA LEU A 60 -7.27 -2.66 -14.16
C LEU A 60 -6.84 -3.69 -13.12
N ASP A 61 -6.88 -3.33 -11.84
CA ASP A 61 -6.53 -4.24 -10.74
C ASP A 61 -7.45 -5.47 -10.72
N GLU A 62 -8.76 -5.28 -10.89
CA GLU A 62 -9.72 -6.39 -10.99
C GLU A 62 -9.42 -7.31 -12.19
N PHE A 63 -9.11 -6.73 -13.33
CA PHE A 63 -8.76 -7.50 -14.53
C PHE A 63 -7.48 -8.31 -14.34
N LEU A 64 -6.45 -7.71 -13.74
CA LEU A 64 -5.18 -8.40 -13.45
C LEU A 64 -5.39 -9.52 -12.43
N LEU A 65 -6.15 -9.28 -11.37
CA LEU A 65 -6.49 -10.30 -10.37
C LEU A 65 -7.28 -11.47 -10.97
N GLN A 66 -8.20 -11.20 -11.90
CA GLN A 66 -8.91 -12.26 -12.61
C GLN A 66 -7.95 -13.12 -13.43
N ARG A 67 -7.04 -12.52 -14.18
CA ARG A 67 -6.01 -13.28 -14.94
C ARG A 67 -5.13 -14.13 -14.03
N LEU A 68 -4.72 -13.56 -12.89
CA LEU A 68 -3.92 -14.30 -11.90
C LEU A 68 -4.66 -15.53 -11.37
N SER A 69 -5.98 -15.43 -11.18
CA SER A 69 -6.77 -16.56 -10.66
C SER A 69 -6.78 -17.78 -11.57
N GLU A 70 -6.59 -17.58 -12.86
CA GLU A 70 -6.71 -18.64 -13.88
C GLU A 70 -5.37 -19.32 -14.19
N GLY A 71 -4.23 -18.63 -14.02
CA GLY A 71 -2.96 -19.09 -14.52
C GLY A 71 -1.82 -19.20 -13.52
N VAL A 72 -1.98 -18.66 -12.31
CA VAL A 72 -0.88 -18.54 -11.34
C VAL A 72 -1.17 -19.29 -10.06
N SER A 73 -0.13 -19.88 -9.48
CA SER A 73 -0.19 -20.51 -8.15
C SER A 73 1.05 -20.17 -7.32
N VAL A 74 0.86 -20.13 -6.01
CA VAL A 74 1.94 -19.91 -5.04
C VAL A 74 2.02 -21.10 -4.11
N ALA A 75 3.14 -21.79 -4.11
CA ALA A 75 3.43 -22.89 -3.21
C ALA A 75 4.38 -22.44 -2.11
N THR A 76 3.99 -22.68 -0.86
CA THR A 76 4.81 -22.38 0.31
C THR A 76 5.63 -23.61 0.72
N SER A 77 6.72 -23.41 1.44
CA SER A 77 7.62 -24.47 1.90
C SER A 77 6.96 -25.44 2.90
N ASP A 78 5.86 -25.04 3.56
CA ASP A 78 5.06 -25.87 4.44
C ASP A 78 4.00 -26.73 3.68
N GLY A 79 4.03 -26.69 2.35
CA GLY A 79 3.19 -27.53 1.47
C GLY A 79 1.81 -26.96 1.14
N LYS A 80 1.49 -25.72 1.58
CA LYS A 80 0.25 -25.05 1.16
C LYS A 80 0.40 -24.52 -0.25
N THR A 81 -0.71 -24.49 -0.98
CA THR A 81 -0.75 -23.92 -2.33
C THR A 81 -1.92 -22.96 -2.45
N TYR A 82 -1.64 -21.71 -2.77
CA TYR A 82 -2.64 -20.66 -3.01
C TYR A 82 -2.95 -20.57 -4.51
N ARG A 83 -4.24 -20.65 -4.86
CA ARG A 83 -4.74 -20.54 -6.24
C ARG A 83 -6.09 -19.83 -6.25
N GLY A 84 -6.48 -19.29 -7.40
CA GLY A 84 -7.81 -18.71 -7.58
C GLY A 84 -8.13 -17.66 -6.53
N SER A 85 -9.27 -17.79 -5.87
CA SER A 85 -9.75 -16.84 -4.87
C SER A 85 -8.84 -16.70 -3.64
N GLU A 86 -8.14 -17.77 -3.25
CA GLU A 86 -7.21 -17.73 -2.11
C GLU A 86 -5.97 -16.91 -2.45
N LEU A 87 -5.44 -17.05 -3.66
CA LEU A 87 -4.34 -16.23 -4.15
C LEU A 87 -4.75 -14.76 -4.26
N ILE A 88 -5.95 -14.48 -4.78
CA ILE A 88 -6.49 -13.12 -4.85
C ILE A 88 -6.60 -12.50 -3.45
N ALA A 89 -7.13 -13.24 -2.47
CA ALA A 89 -7.25 -12.76 -1.10
C ALA A 89 -5.88 -12.44 -0.49
N LEU A 90 -4.89 -13.30 -0.72
CA LEU A 90 -3.51 -13.08 -0.28
C LEU A 90 -2.91 -11.81 -0.90
N LEU A 91 -3.04 -11.65 -2.22
CA LEU A 91 -2.52 -10.48 -2.94
C LEU A 91 -3.21 -9.18 -2.50
N LYS A 92 -4.54 -9.18 -2.30
CA LYS A 92 -5.27 -8.03 -1.76
C LYS A 92 -4.78 -7.62 -0.38
N SER A 93 -4.49 -8.59 0.49
CA SER A 93 -3.90 -8.29 1.81
C SER A 93 -2.50 -7.69 1.68
N ILE A 94 -1.71 -8.14 0.71
CA ILE A 94 -0.39 -7.53 0.44
C ILE A 94 -0.55 -6.11 -0.13
N ASP A 95 -1.53 -5.86 -1.00
CA ASP A 95 -1.84 -4.51 -1.52
C ASP A 95 -2.23 -3.54 -0.39
N GLU A 96 -3.03 -4.01 0.58
CA GLU A 96 -3.39 -3.22 1.76
C GLU A 96 -2.16 -2.90 2.63
N LEU A 97 -1.26 -3.87 2.81
CA LEU A 97 0.01 -3.65 3.51
C LEU A 97 0.87 -2.63 2.78
N GLU A 98 1.01 -2.74 1.45
CA GLU A 98 1.78 -1.80 0.63
C GLU A 98 1.22 -0.37 0.70
N LYS A 99 -0.11 -0.22 0.74
CA LYS A 99 -0.76 1.10 0.95
C LYS A 99 -0.35 1.69 2.30
N SER A 100 -0.38 0.89 3.36
CA SER A 100 0.02 1.35 4.70
C SER A 100 1.51 1.70 4.78
N VAL A 101 2.37 0.94 4.08
CA VAL A 101 3.80 1.25 3.98
C VAL A 101 4.02 2.59 3.27
N LYS A 102 3.36 2.83 2.14
CA LYS A 102 3.44 4.11 1.41
C LYS A 102 2.92 5.29 2.25
N GLU A 103 1.86 5.10 3.02
CA GLU A 103 1.34 6.12 3.94
C GLU A 103 2.37 6.46 5.04
N ALA A 104 3.06 5.45 5.58
CA ALA A 104 4.15 5.64 6.52
C ALA A 104 5.34 6.38 5.89
N GLU A 105 5.73 6.03 4.66
CA GLU A 105 6.79 6.72 3.91
C GLU A 105 6.44 8.20 3.66
N ASN A 106 5.19 8.51 3.33
CA ASN A 106 4.69 9.88 3.20
C ASN A 106 4.74 10.66 4.54
N SER A 107 4.73 9.95 5.65
CA SER A 107 4.89 10.49 7.00
C SER A 107 6.34 10.48 7.49
N ALA A 108 7.32 10.38 6.58
CA ALA A 108 8.76 10.33 6.83
C ALA A 108 9.24 9.14 7.69
N ILE A 109 8.50 8.04 7.67
CA ILE A 109 8.89 6.77 8.28
C ILE A 109 9.39 5.85 7.17
N SER A 110 10.65 5.45 7.20
CA SER A 110 11.18 4.56 6.16
C SER A 110 10.46 3.20 6.17
N ARG A 111 10.37 2.56 5.00
CA ARG A 111 9.79 1.22 4.83
C ARG A 111 10.40 0.22 5.81
N GLU A 112 11.72 0.19 5.93
CA GLU A 112 12.43 -0.73 6.80
C GLU A 112 12.08 -0.53 8.27
N LEU A 113 12.01 0.74 8.71
CA LEU A 113 11.63 1.08 10.07
C LEU A 113 10.17 0.67 10.36
N PHE A 114 9.25 0.98 9.45
CA PHE A 114 7.84 0.61 9.61
C PHE A 114 7.65 -0.90 9.66
N LEU A 115 8.29 -1.64 8.77
CA LEU A 115 8.23 -3.11 8.76
C LEU A 115 8.87 -3.72 10.02
N SER A 116 9.90 -3.08 10.60
CA SER A 116 10.49 -3.52 11.87
C SER A 116 9.48 -3.47 13.01
N PHE A 117 8.61 -2.45 13.05
CA PHE A 117 7.52 -2.39 14.04
C PHE A 117 6.48 -3.49 13.83
N LEU A 118 6.12 -3.78 12.58
CA LEU A 118 5.14 -4.83 12.27
C LEU A 118 5.67 -6.24 12.57
N ARG A 119 6.98 -6.45 12.46
CA ARG A 119 7.64 -7.74 12.73
C ARG A 119 7.87 -8.00 14.22
N PHE A 120 7.83 -6.96 15.04
CA PHE A 120 7.97 -7.14 16.48
C PHE A 120 6.77 -7.92 17.02
N ASP A 121 7.00 -8.92 17.85
CA ASP A 121 5.97 -9.89 18.28
C ASP A 121 5.06 -9.39 19.40
N GLU A 122 5.42 -8.31 20.10
CA GLU A 122 4.60 -7.68 21.13
C GLU A 122 3.88 -6.45 20.60
N ASP A 123 2.75 -6.13 21.24
CA ASP A 123 2.03 -4.88 20.94
C ASP A 123 2.79 -3.69 21.53
N LEU A 124 3.02 -2.71 20.65
CA LEU A 124 3.58 -1.43 21.05
C LEU A 124 2.42 -0.54 21.52
N THR A 125 2.42 -0.26 22.84
CA THR A 125 1.34 0.50 23.50
C THR A 125 1.83 1.86 23.98
N PRO A 126 0.96 2.86 24.18
CA PRO A 126 1.34 4.17 24.69
C PRO A 126 1.88 4.15 26.12
N ASP A 127 1.56 3.11 26.89
CA ASP A 127 2.10 2.96 28.25
C ASP A 127 3.63 2.99 28.29
N MET A 128 4.29 2.93 27.11
CA MET A 128 5.72 3.17 26.98
C MET A 128 6.13 4.58 27.44
N ALA A 129 5.22 5.57 27.41
CA ALA A 129 5.49 6.89 27.94
C ALA A 129 5.76 6.84 29.46
N GLU A 130 5.02 6.02 30.20
CA GLU A 130 5.12 5.86 31.64
C GLU A 130 6.13 4.77 32.05
N THR A 131 6.13 3.63 31.33
CA THR A 131 6.94 2.45 31.67
C THR A 131 8.33 2.46 31.03
N GLY A 132 8.56 3.34 30.06
CA GLY A 132 9.77 3.35 29.25
C GLY A 132 9.76 2.28 28.15
N LEU A 133 10.76 2.32 27.26
CA LEU A 133 10.96 1.30 26.24
C LEU A 133 11.40 -0.03 26.89
N SER A 134 10.69 -1.11 26.57
CA SER A 134 11.09 -2.45 27.00
C SER A 134 12.49 -2.81 26.45
N GLU A 135 13.27 -3.52 27.26
CA GLU A 135 14.61 -4.00 26.84
C GLU A 135 14.50 -4.90 25.60
N LYS A 136 13.45 -5.71 25.52
CA LYS A 136 13.17 -6.58 24.37
C LYS A 136 12.99 -5.77 23.08
N PHE A 137 12.26 -4.66 23.13
CA PHE A 137 12.09 -3.79 21.97
C PHE A 137 13.39 -3.08 21.57
N ARG A 138 14.18 -2.63 22.55
CA ARG A 138 15.50 -2.02 22.27
C ARG A 138 16.46 -3.00 21.60
N VAL A 139 16.52 -4.23 22.08
CA VAL A 139 17.35 -5.29 21.49
C VAL A 139 16.88 -5.59 20.08
N TRP A 140 15.56 -5.78 19.88
CA TRP A 140 14.96 -5.99 18.56
C TRP A 140 15.33 -4.87 17.59
N MET A 141 15.12 -3.60 17.96
CA MET A 141 15.43 -2.48 17.09
C MET A 141 16.91 -2.38 16.75
N LYS A 142 17.78 -2.71 17.71
CA LYS A 142 19.22 -2.77 17.47
C LYS A 142 19.59 -3.85 16.43
N GLU A 143 18.96 -5.00 16.50
CA GLU A 143 19.12 -6.08 15.48
C GLU A 143 18.64 -5.61 14.09
N GLN A 144 17.57 -4.82 14.03
CA GLN A 144 17.10 -4.19 12.80
C GLN A 144 17.98 -3.01 12.32
N GLY A 145 19.01 -2.65 13.08
CA GLY A 145 19.97 -1.60 12.73
C GLY A 145 19.60 -0.20 13.21
N TYR A 146 18.70 -0.10 14.19
CA TYR A 146 18.24 1.17 14.77
C TYR A 146 18.57 1.27 16.26
N ALA A 147 19.08 2.41 16.70
CA ALA A 147 19.10 2.76 18.12
C ALA A 147 17.74 3.41 18.46
N ALA A 148 17.04 2.86 19.45
CA ALA A 148 15.74 3.37 19.90
C ALA A 148 15.87 4.00 21.28
N ARG A 149 15.33 5.23 21.46
CA ARG A 149 15.23 5.91 22.76
C ARG A 149 13.89 6.62 22.89
N LEU A 150 13.46 6.78 24.14
CA LEU A 150 12.28 7.56 24.49
C LEU A 150 12.72 8.96 24.96
N GLU A 151 12.06 9.99 24.44
CA GLU A 151 12.19 11.37 24.89
C GLU A 151 10.82 11.86 25.35
N VAL A 152 10.76 12.43 26.56
CA VAL A 152 9.53 13.04 27.10
C VAL A 152 9.75 14.53 27.17
N GLU A 153 8.85 15.27 26.53
CA GLU A 153 8.78 16.73 26.57
C GLU A 153 7.63 17.15 27.48
N SER A 154 7.96 17.86 28.55
CA SER A 154 6.95 18.45 29.47
C SER A 154 6.85 19.94 29.19
N GLN A 155 5.68 20.41 28.78
CA GLN A 155 5.35 21.84 28.66
C GLN A 155 4.08 22.12 29.47
N GLU A 156 4.25 22.95 30.51
CA GLU A 156 3.26 23.53 31.43
C GLU A 156 2.04 22.68 31.86
N ASP A 157 1.41 21.86 31.09
CA ASP A 157 0.32 20.93 31.44
C ASP A 157 0.16 19.80 30.42
N ASP A 158 1.11 19.68 29.46
CA ASP A 158 1.04 18.68 28.39
C ASP A 158 2.35 17.90 28.34
N GLU A 159 2.28 16.62 28.70
CA GLU A 159 3.42 15.68 28.55
C GLU A 159 3.29 14.93 27.24
N ARG A 160 4.29 15.09 26.38
CA ARG A 160 4.35 14.36 25.10
C ARG A 160 5.56 13.45 25.06
N ALA A 161 5.32 12.19 24.76
CA ALA A 161 6.36 11.21 24.63
C ALA A 161 6.66 10.91 23.15
N PHE A 162 7.94 10.87 22.82
CA PHE A 162 8.42 10.61 21.46
C PHE A 162 9.43 9.48 21.46
N LEU A 163 9.33 8.63 20.47
CA LEU A 163 10.34 7.64 20.17
C LEU A 163 11.28 8.18 19.09
N ILE A 164 12.57 8.14 19.38
CA ILE A 164 13.61 8.51 18.45
C ILE A 164 14.31 7.24 17.97
N PHE A 165 14.31 7.05 16.66
CA PHE A 165 15.02 5.97 16.00
C PHE A 165 16.17 6.53 15.19
N GLU A 166 17.38 6.08 15.48
CA GLU A 166 18.59 6.49 14.75
C GLU A 166 19.19 5.29 14.03
N ASN A 167 19.33 5.36 12.72
CA ASN A 167 19.95 4.32 11.93
C ASN A 167 21.48 4.44 11.90
N LYS A 168 22.17 3.46 11.32
CA LYS A 168 23.64 3.42 11.21
C LYS A 168 24.24 4.62 10.44
N SER A 169 23.46 5.28 9.59
CA SER A 169 23.87 6.48 8.83
C SER A 169 23.67 7.77 9.63
N GLY A 170 23.17 7.71 10.86
CA GLY A 170 22.87 8.87 11.70
C GLY A 170 21.54 9.57 11.35
N HIS A 171 20.73 9.00 10.43
CA HIS A 171 19.40 9.53 10.17
C HIS A 171 18.47 9.24 11.34
N ARG A 172 17.73 10.27 11.77
CA ARG A 172 16.82 10.22 12.92
C ARG A 172 15.37 10.35 12.46
N THR A 173 14.54 9.43 12.93
CA THR A 173 13.09 9.49 12.80
C THR A 173 12.50 9.70 14.18
N ARG A 174 11.67 10.74 14.35
CA ARG A 174 10.97 11.06 15.59
C ARG A 174 9.48 10.73 15.40
N LEU A 175 8.94 9.90 16.30
CA LEU A 175 7.53 9.48 16.27
C LEU A 175 6.90 9.74 17.63
N ALA A 176 5.72 10.35 17.63
CA ALA A 176 4.90 10.40 18.83
C ALA A 176 4.45 8.97 19.21
N VAL A 177 4.39 8.68 20.52
CA VAL A 177 4.01 7.33 21.00
C VAL A 177 2.59 6.95 20.53
N GLU A 178 1.71 7.93 20.36
CA GLU A 178 0.34 7.78 19.85
C GLU A 178 0.29 7.23 18.42
N PHE A 179 1.38 7.30 17.67
CA PHE A 179 1.47 6.70 16.34
C PHE A 179 1.04 5.23 16.35
N PHE A 180 1.43 4.46 17.36
CA PHE A 180 1.09 3.04 17.50
C PHE A 180 -0.40 2.80 17.78
N HIS A 181 -1.15 3.85 18.14
CA HIS A 181 -2.61 3.85 18.26
C HIS A 181 -3.33 4.41 17.03
N SER A 182 -2.59 4.90 16.04
CA SER A 182 -3.18 5.40 14.81
C SER A 182 -3.96 4.28 14.10
N ARG A 183 -5.01 4.67 13.39
CA ARG A 183 -5.80 3.74 12.58
C ARG A 183 -4.91 3.01 11.56
N MET A 184 -4.02 3.75 10.92
CA MET A 184 -3.08 3.23 9.92
C MET A 184 -2.21 2.12 10.48
N TYR A 185 -1.52 2.37 11.62
CA TYR A 185 -0.65 1.36 12.22
C TYR A 185 -1.41 0.11 12.67
N ARG A 186 -2.57 0.27 13.34
CA ARG A 186 -3.39 -0.87 13.79
C ARG A 186 -3.90 -1.70 12.63
N GLN A 187 -4.35 -1.07 11.55
CA GLN A 187 -4.78 -1.76 10.34
C GLN A 187 -3.61 -2.53 9.71
N ALA A 188 -2.45 -1.89 9.54
CA ALA A 188 -1.25 -2.54 9.03
C ALA A 188 -0.82 -3.74 9.89
N ARG A 189 -0.91 -3.62 11.22
CA ARG A 189 -0.59 -4.71 12.17
C ARG A 189 -1.55 -5.89 12.02
N GLN A 190 -2.85 -5.64 11.84
CA GLN A 190 -3.85 -6.68 11.61
C GLN A 190 -3.59 -7.40 10.27
N VAL A 191 -3.34 -6.65 9.21
CA VAL A 191 -3.02 -7.20 7.89
C VAL A 191 -1.74 -8.03 7.95
N TRP A 192 -0.68 -7.51 8.59
CA TRP A 192 0.57 -8.23 8.80
C TRP A 192 0.35 -9.56 9.53
N THR A 193 -0.40 -9.55 10.64
CA THR A 193 -0.71 -10.75 11.41
C THR A 193 -1.49 -11.78 10.58
N SER A 194 -2.42 -11.32 9.74
CA SER A 194 -3.19 -12.18 8.83
C SER A 194 -2.30 -12.80 7.76
N LEU A 195 -1.38 -12.03 7.18
CA LEU A 195 -0.40 -12.51 6.21
C LEU A 195 0.55 -13.54 6.82
N GLN A 196 1.01 -13.31 8.05
CA GLN A 196 1.86 -14.26 8.78
C GLN A 196 1.13 -15.60 9.04
N LYS A 197 -0.15 -15.58 9.35
CA LYS A 197 -0.96 -16.79 9.50
C LYS A 197 -1.19 -17.52 8.18
N ALA A 198 -1.37 -16.77 7.10
CA ALA A 198 -1.58 -17.33 5.77
C ALA A 198 -0.27 -17.91 5.21
N CYS A 199 0.79 -17.11 5.17
CA CYS A 199 2.07 -17.47 4.57
C CYS A 199 3.21 -16.93 5.45
N SER A 200 3.67 -17.75 6.39
CA SER A 200 4.69 -17.35 7.39
C SER A 200 6.12 -17.57 6.90
N THR A 201 6.33 -18.42 5.90
CA THR A 201 7.67 -18.88 5.50
C THR A 201 7.98 -18.44 4.07
N PHE A 202 9.14 -17.82 3.92
CA PHE A 202 9.77 -17.51 2.64
C PHE A 202 11.14 -18.21 2.54
N PRO A 203 11.61 -18.53 1.32
CA PRO A 203 11.02 -18.22 0.03
C PRO A 203 9.78 -19.07 -0.29
N VAL A 204 8.90 -18.55 -1.15
CA VAL A 204 7.77 -19.28 -1.75
C VAL A 204 8.00 -19.45 -3.24
N THR A 205 7.37 -20.46 -3.86
CA THR A 205 7.48 -20.68 -5.30
C THR A 205 6.22 -20.14 -5.99
N LEU A 206 6.40 -19.14 -6.85
CA LEU A 206 5.39 -18.67 -7.78
C LEU A 206 5.50 -19.44 -9.07
N SER A 207 4.43 -20.09 -9.49
CA SER A 207 4.38 -20.88 -10.75
C SER A 207 3.23 -20.40 -11.63
N SER A 208 3.55 -20.18 -12.91
CA SER A 208 2.61 -19.93 -13.99
C SER A 208 2.69 -21.03 -15.03
N SER A 209 1.91 -20.93 -16.12
CA SER A 209 2.01 -21.87 -17.26
C SER A 209 3.36 -21.80 -17.98
N GLU A 210 4.07 -20.67 -17.88
CA GLU A 210 5.30 -20.38 -18.64
C GLU A 210 6.54 -20.31 -17.77
N SER A 211 6.40 -20.09 -16.46
CA SER A 211 7.51 -19.84 -15.56
C SER A 211 7.29 -20.42 -14.17
N SER A 212 8.39 -20.67 -13.47
CA SER A 212 8.40 -20.98 -12.04
C SER A 212 9.60 -20.29 -11.41
N ARG A 213 9.39 -19.51 -10.35
CA ARG A 213 10.45 -18.78 -9.66
C ARG A 213 10.26 -18.73 -8.16
N GLU A 214 11.37 -18.59 -7.44
CA GLU A 214 11.39 -18.32 -6.02
C GLU A 214 11.17 -16.82 -5.74
N VAL A 215 10.40 -16.54 -4.72
CA VAL A 215 10.00 -15.21 -4.28
C VAL A 215 10.40 -15.05 -2.81
N LYS A 216 11.04 -13.95 -2.48
CA LYS A 216 11.76 -13.76 -1.21
C LYS A 216 10.90 -13.20 -0.07
N ASP A 217 9.87 -12.41 -0.40
CA ASP A 217 9.00 -11.77 0.57
C ASP A 217 7.64 -11.42 -0.05
N TYR A 218 6.74 -10.82 0.74
CA TYR A 218 5.40 -10.43 0.27
C TYR A 218 5.42 -9.42 -0.87
N PHE A 219 6.34 -8.46 -0.85
CA PHE A 219 6.40 -7.40 -1.86
C PHE A 219 6.93 -7.93 -3.19
N ASP A 220 7.95 -8.79 -3.13
CA ASP A 220 8.46 -9.51 -4.30
C ASP A 220 7.37 -10.47 -4.86
N LEU A 221 6.57 -11.11 -3.99
CA LEU A 221 5.44 -11.93 -4.41
C LEU A 221 4.41 -11.12 -5.18
N ARG A 222 4.04 -9.96 -4.65
CA ARG A 222 3.10 -9.05 -5.29
C ARG A 222 3.60 -8.60 -6.66
N GLU A 223 4.82 -8.04 -6.72
CA GLU A 223 5.41 -7.55 -7.96
C GLU A 223 5.51 -8.66 -9.01
N SER A 224 5.95 -9.82 -8.58
CA SER A 224 6.11 -11.00 -9.41
C SER A 224 4.78 -11.52 -9.96
N ALA A 225 3.75 -11.60 -9.13
CA ALA A 225 2.43 -12.04 -9.53
C ALA A 225 1.82 -11.07 -10.54
N TYR A 226 1.85 -9.77 -10.27
CA TYR A 226 1.33 -8.77 -11.22
C TYR A 226 2.12 -8.70 -12.53
N ALA A 227 3.40 -9.03 -12.54
CA ALA A 227 4.19 -9.14 -13.77
C ALA A 227 3.72 -10.29 -14.65
N GLU A 228 3.35 -11.44 -14.06
CA GLU A 228 2.79 -12.60 -14.79
C GLU A 228 1.38 -12.32 -15.37
N ALA A 229 0.65 -11.36 -14.79
CA ALA A 229 -0.69 -11.02 -15.27
C ALA A 229 -0.69 -10.00 -16.43
N ARG A 230 0.43 -9.31 -16.66
CA ARG A 230 0.57 -8.29 -17.71
C ARG A 230 0.91 -8.91 -19.06
#